data_a3ed4bfa0773be3bfd490ec776995860
#
_entry.id   a3ed4bfa0773be3bfd490ec776995860
#
_cell.length_a   1.000
_cell.length_b   1.000
_cell.length_c   1.000
_cell.angle_alpha   90.00
_cell.angle_beta   90.00
_cell.angle_gamma   90.00
#
_symmetry.space_group_name_H-M   'P 1'
#
loop_
_entity.id
_entity.type
_entity.pdbx_description
1 polymer ?
#
loop_
_entity_poly.entity_id
_entity_poly.type
_entity_poly.pdbx_seq_one_letter_code
_entity_poly.pdbx_strand_id
1 'polypeptide(L)'
;QLTMDRKGIRKLAAETLSIATSAYIFARSLEELKEGILNKVGFPCFVKPTMSSSGKGQSKVMAESDIEAAWNHAASAGRVNQGAVIAEAMIDFDYEITLLTVRSKDNHGEIQTNFCEPIGHRQESGDYIESWQPQPMKIEALNQSKIIAKKVTEALGGLGLFGVELFIKGDNVWFSEVS
;
A
#
# COMPACT_ATOMS: atom_id res chain seq x y z
N GLN A 1 8.29 -12.39 5.80
CA GLN A 1 7.02 -13.05 5.41
C GLN A 1 5.82 -12.11 5.46
N LEU A 2 5.76 -11.15 6.41
CA LEU A 2 4.65 -10.17 6.52
C LEU A 2 4.60 -9.22 5.32
N THR A 3 5.73 -8.81 4.77
CA THR A 3 5.80 -7.88 3.63
C THR A 3 5.21 -8.43 2.33
N MET A 4 5.03 -9.74 2.22
CA MET A 4 4.38 -10.39 1.07
C MET A 4 2.88 -10.62 1.25
N ASP A 5 2.35 -10.38 2.45
CA ASP A 5 0.94 -10.57 2.79
C ASP A 5 0.25 -9.19 2.94
N ARG A 6 -0.45 -8.76 1.87
CA ARG A 6 -1.21 -7.51 1.89
C ARG A 6 -2.17 -7.40 3.07
N LYS A 7 -2.76 -8.54 3.48
CA LYS A 7 -3.68 -8.56 4.63
C LYS A 7 -2.95 -8.24 5.93
N GLY A 8 -1.82 -8.88 6.15
CA GLY A 8 -1.00 -8.65 7.35
C GLY A 8 -0.49 -7.21 7.41
N ILE A 9 0.08 -6.71 6.33
CA ILE A 9 0.60 -5.35 6.24
C ILE A 9 -0.50 -4.29 6.40
N ARG A 10 -1.64 -4.47 5.73
CA ARG A 10 -2.75 -3.51 5.82
C ARG A 10 -3.32 -3.42 7.24
N LYS A 11 -3.50 -4.57 7.90
CA LYS A 11 -3.95 -4.62 9.29
C LYS A 11 -2.93 -4.02 10.25
N LEU A 12 -1.65 -4.33 10.07
CA LEU A 12 -0.59 -3.73 10.87
C LEU A 12 -0.64 -2.20 10.79
N ALA A 13 -0.67 -1.64 9.59
CA ALA A 13 -0.68 -0.19 9.40
C ALA A 13 -1.96 0.46 9.94
N ALA A 14 -3.13 -0.02 9.51
CA ALA A 14 -4.40 0.62 9.81
C ALA A 14 -4.91 0.33 11.23
N GLU A 15 -4.86 -0.95 11.68
CA GLU A 15 -5.52 -1.38 12.91
C GLU A 15 -4.57 -1.33 14.12
N THR A 16 -3.29 -1.72 13.93
CA THR A 16 -2.33 -1.76 15.03
C THR A 16 -1.61 -0.42 15.24
N LEU A 17 -1.16 0.19 14.15
CA LEU A 17 -0.36 1.42 14.20
C LEU A 17 -1.19 2.70 14.05
N SER A 18 -2.48 2.56 13.72
CA SER A 18 -3.39 3.69 13.48
C SER A 18 -2.84 4.69 12.45
N ILE A 19 -2.22 4.16 11.39
CA ILE A 19 -1.68 4.93 10.27
C ILE A 19 -2.79 5.10 9.22
N ALA A 20 -2.89 6.30 8.64
CA ALA A 20 -3.82 6.55 7.55
C ALA A 20 -3.52 5.64 6.35
N THR A 21 -4.55 4.94 5.87
CA THR A 21 -4.52 4.07 4.68
C THR A 21 -5.79 4.32 3.86
N SER A 22 -5.88 3.75 2.64
CA SER A 22 -7.17 3.64 1.95
C SER A 22 -8.20 2.94 2.83
N ALA A 23 -9.47 3.30 2.72
CA ALA A 23 -10.54 2.45 3.22
C ALA A 23 -10.50 1.09 2.50
N TYR A 24 -10.67 -0.01 3.23
CA TYR A 24 -10.50 -1.34 2.67
C TYR A 24 -11.43 -2.38 3.28
N ILE A 25 -11.65 -3.46 2.54
CA ILE A 25 -12.24 -4.71 3.04
C ILE A 25 -11.49 -5.91 2.46
N PHE A 26 -11.58 -7.04 3.17
CA PHE A 26 -11.21 -8.34 2.64
C PHE A 26 -12.48 -9.14 2.38
N ALA A 27 -12.51 -9.85 1.24
CA ALA A 27 -13.65 -10.68 0.85
C ALA A 27 -13.18 -12.06 0.41
N ARG A 28 -13.99 -13.09 0.71
CA ARG A 28 -13.79 -14.48 0.32
C ARG A 28 -14.86 -14.99 -0.62
N SER A 29 -15.88 -14.19 -0.87
CA SER A 29 -16.92 -14.46 -1.87
C SER A 29 -17.26 -13.18 -2.64
N LEU A 30 -17.93 -13.35 -3.78
CA LEU A 30 -18.43 -12.22 -4.57
C LEU A 30 -19.44 -11.38 -3.77
N GLU A 31 -20.28 -12.04 -2.97
CA GLU A 31 -21.29 -11.41 -2.15
C GLU A 31 -20.64 -10.50 -1.08
N GLU A 32 -19.64 -11.04 -0.35
CA GLU A 32 -18.86 -10.26 0.63
C GLU A 32 -18.16 -9.06 -0.04
N LEU A 33 -17.64 -9.25 -1.27
CA LEU A 33 -16.99 -8.18 -2.01
C LEU A 33 -17.98 -7.07 -2.38
N LYS A 34 -19.16 -7.44 -2.91
CA LYS A 34 -20.23 -6.49 -3.26
C LYS A 34 -20.67 -5.70 -2.03
N GLU A 35 -21.02 -6.40 -0.97
CA GLU A 35 -21.47 -5.78 0.28
C GLU A 35 -20.39 -4.83 0.86
N GLY A 36 -19.15 -5.28 0.90
CA GLY A 36 -18.04 -4.49 1.43
C GLY A 36 -17.74 -3.24 0.62
N ILE A 37 -17.79 -3.32 -0.72
CA ILE A 37 -17.59 -2.15 -1.58
C ILE A 37 -18.74 -1.17 -1.39
N LEU A 38 -19.99 -1.62 -1.45
CA LEU A 38 -21.16 -0.75 -1.36
C LEU A 38 -21.28 -0.04 -0.01
N ASN A 39 -20.96 -0.73 1.09
CA ASN A 39 -21.17 -0.20 2.44
C ASN A 39 -19.95 0.48 3.07
N LYS A 40 -18.73 0.19 2.61
CA LYS A 40 -17.53 0.64 3.31
C LYS A 40 -16.46 1.29 2.41
N VAL A 41 -16.23 0.74 1.22
CA VAL A 41 -15.13 1.20 0.36
C VAL A 41 -15.58 2.30 -0.59
N GLY A 42 -16.72 2.11 -1.26
CA GLY A 42 -17.25 3.01 -2.28
C GLY A 42 -16.54 2.89 -3.62
N PHE A 43 -16.91 3.79 -4.55
CA PHE A 43 -16.35 3.89 -5.90
C PHE A 43 -15.68 5.25 -6.11
N PRO A 44 -14.63 5.30 -6.94
CA PRO A 44 -13.90 4.19 -7.52
C PRO A 44 -13.03 3.45 -6.50
N CYS A 45 -12.80 2.16 -6.75
CA CYS A 45 -11.92 1.35 -5.91
C CYS A 45 -11.07 0.38 -6.75
N PHE A 46 -10.09 -0.26 -6.10
CA PHE A 46 -9.28 -1.32 -6.68
C PHE A 46 -9.59 -2.63 -5.99
N VAL A 47 -9.78 -3.69 -6.79
CA VAL A 47 -9.86 -5.07 -6.30
C VAL A 47 -8.57 -5.79 -6.67
N LYS A 48 -7.93 -6.44 -5.70
CA LYS A 48 -6.62 -7.08 -5.85
C LYS A 48 -6.60 -8.45 -5.16
N PRO A 49 -5.87 -9.45 -5.66
CA PRO A 49 -5.58 -10.65 -4.87
C PRO A 49 -4.79 -10.27 -3.61
N THR A 50 -5.03 -10.98 -2.49
CA THR A 50 -4.27 -10.75 -1.25
C THR A 50 -2.80 -11.15 -1.38
N MET A 51 -2.49 -12.08 -2.30
CA MET A 51 -1.14 -12.58 -2.57
C MET A 51 -0.81 -12.42 -4.05
N SER A 52 -0.33 -11.25 -4.43
CA SER A 52 0.19 -10.97 -5.77
C SER A 52 1.24 -9.86 -5.72
N SER A 53 2.03 -9.72 -6.78
CA SER A 53 3.01 -8.66 -6.95
C SER A 53 2.86 -8.03 -8.35
N SER A 54 3.39 -6.83 -8.52
CA SER A 54 3.45 -6.14 -9.82
C SER A 54 2.07 -5.96 -10.47
N GLY A 55 1.05 -5.58 -9.70
CA GLY A 55 -0.28 -5.27 -10.21
C GLY A 55 -1.08 -6.45 -10.79
N LYS A 56 -0.53 -7.68 -10.78
CA LYS A 56 -1.20 -8.85 -11.37
C LYS A 56 -2.52 -9.15 -10.66
N GLY A 57 -3.60 -9.26 -11.47
CA GLY A 57 -4.95 -9.50 -10.98
C GLY A 57 -5.63 -8.28 -10.34
N GLN A 58 -5.04 -7.09 -10.49
CA GLN A 58 -5.65 -5.86 -10.05
C GLN A 58 -6.66 -5.35 -11.08
N SER A 59 -7.82 -4.92 -10.60
CA SER A 59 -8.85 -4.27 -11.43
C SER A 59 -9.31 -2.98 -10.78
N LYS A 60 -9.49 -1.93 -11.58
CA LYS A 60 -10.18 -0.71 -11.17
C LYS A 60 -11.68 -0.93 -11.36
N VAL A 61 -12.45 -0.63 -10.32
CA VAL A 61 -13.91 -0.80 -10.27
C VAL A 61 -14.52 0.59 -10.16
N MET A 62 -15.28 0.98 -11.18
CA MET A 62 -15.89 2.31 -11.27
C MET A 62 -17.36 2.29 -10.84
N ALA A 63 -18.04 1.15 -10.97
CA ALA A 63 -19.43 0.96 -10.65
C ALA A 63 -19.70 -0.47 -10.20
N GLU A 64 -20.90 -0.73 -9.66
CA GLU A 64 -21.29 -2.06 -9.20
C GLU A 64 -21.22 -3.13 -10.30
N SER A 65 -21.53 -2.75 -11.55
CA SER A 65 -21.45 -3.65 -12.71
C SER A 65 -20.05 -4.24 -12.95
N ASP A 66 -19.00 -3.60 -12.45
CA ASP A 66 -17.61 -4.03 -12.69
C ASP A 66 -17.12 -5.05 -11.65
N ILE A 67 -17.86 -5.20 -10.53
CA ILE A 67 -17.38 -5.98 -9.37
C ILE A 67 -17.18 -7.46 -9.72
N GLU A 68 -18.11 -8.07 -10.46
CA GLU A 68 -18.02 -9.50 -10.80
C GLU A 68 -16.83 -9.79 -11.72
N ALA A 69 -16.58 -8.94 -12.70
CA ALA A 69 -15.42 -9.07 -13.57
C ALA A 69 -14.11 -8.90 -12.79
N ALA A 70 -14.06 -7.94 -11.87
CA ALA A 70 -12.91 -7.71 -10.99
C ALA A 70 -12.64 -8.88 -10.04
N TRP A 71 -13.69 -9.48 -9.47
CA TRP A 71 -13.59 -10.69 -8.65
C TRP A 71 -12.97 -11.85 -9.44
N ASN A 72 -13.52 -12.13 -10.62
CA ASN A 72 -13.06 -13.24 -11.46
C ASN A 72 -11.61 -13.06 -11.91
N HIS A 73 -11.23 -11.81 -12.27
CA HIS A 73 -9.85 -11.48 -12.62
C HIS A 73 -8.90 -11.69 -11.45
N ALA A 74 -9.24 -11.18 -10.26
CA ALA A 74 -8.41 -11.34 -9.06
C ALA A 74 -8.29 -12.83 -8.63
N ALA A 75 -9.37 -13.59 -8.71
CA ALA A 75 -9.39 -15.01 -8.36
C ALA A 75 -8.51 -15.85 -9.30
N SER A 76 -8.46 -15.51 -10.61
CA SER A 76 -7.65 -16.22 -11.61
C SER A 76 -6.16 -15.92 -11.51
N ALA A 77 -5.77 -14.74 -11.02
CA ALA A 77 -4.38 -14.27 -11.00
C ALA A 77 -3.63 -14.49 -9.67
N GLY A 78 -4.32 -14.94 -8.62
CA GLY A 78 -3.72 -15.21 -7.31
C GLY A 78 -2.71 -16.36 -7.33
N ARG A 79 -1.51 -16.14 -6.75
CA ARG A 79 -0.45 -17.17 -6.69
C ARG A 79 -0.76 -18.36 -5.78
N VAL A 80 -1.66 -18.20 -4.86
CA VAL A 80 -2.10 -19.23 -3.93
C VAL A 80 -3.62 -19.21 -3.90
N ASN A 81 -4.23 -20.35 -4.11
CA ASN A 81 -5.69 -20.55 -4.20
C ASN A 81 -6.40 -20.31 -2.84
N GLN A 82 -6.12 -19.18 -2.17
CA GLN A 82 -6.76 -18.84 -0.90
C GLN A 82 -8.09 -18.09 -1.06
N GLY A 83 -8.51 -17.83 -2.31
CA GLY A 83 -9.83 -17.30 -2.62
C GLY A 83 -10.16 -15.96 -1.95
N ALA A 84 -9.17 -15.23 -1.46
CA ALA A 84 -9.38 -13.95 -0.79
C ALA A 84 -8.88 -12.78 -1.64
N VAL A 85 -9.67 -11.73 -1.71
CA VAL A 85 -9.31 -10.46 -2.35
C VAL A 85 -9.35 -9.33 -1.33
N ILE A 86 -8.68 -8.22 -1.65
CA ILE A 86 -8.83 -6.93 -0.98
C ILE A 86 -9.48 -5.96 -1.94
N ALA A 87 -10.48 -5.21 -1.47
CA ALA A 87 -10.95 -3.99 -2.14
C ALA A 87 -10.46 -2.79 -1.36
N GLU A 88 -9.90 -1.80 -2.07
CA GLU A 88 -9.33 -0.59 -1.52
C GLU A 88 -9.88 0.64 -2.23
N ALA A 89 -10.38 1.63 -1.49
CA ALA A 89 -10.81 2.89 -2.05
C ALA A 89 -9.65 3.56 -2.82
N MET A 90 -9.95 4.15 -3.97
CA MET A 90 -8.97 4.94 -4.68
C MET A 90 -8.69 6.23 -3.90
N ILE A 91 -7.42 6.48 -3.60
CA ILE A 91 -6.99 7.76 -3.05
C ILE A 91 -6.76 8.73 -4.22
N ASP A 92 -7.34 9.90 -4.12
CA ASP A 92 -7.05 11.01 -5.02
C ASP A 92 -5.79 11.72 -4.49
N PHE A 93 -4.62 11.37 -5.02
CA PHE A 93 -3.32 11.87 -4.59
C PHE A 93 -2.68 12.77 -5.66
N ASP A 94 -1.80 13.67 -5.23
CA ASP A 94 -1.02 14.52 -6.13
C ASP A 94 0.15 13.74 -6.75
N TYR A 95 0.83 12.92 -5.94
CA TYR A 95 1.92 12.03 -6.35
C TYR A 95 2.13 10.91 -5.33
N GLU A 96 2.80 9.86 -5.77
CA GLU A 96 3.24 8.78 -4.90
C GLU A 96 4.77 8.77 -4.77
N ILE A 97 5.25 8.28 -3.63
CA ILE A 97 6.67 8.15 -3.35
C ILE A 97 7.01 6.76 -2.81
N THR A 98 8.26 6.35 -3.05
CA THR A 98 8.93 5.34 -2.25
C THR A 98 9.95 6.02 -1.34
N LEU A 99 9.79 5.85 -0.02
CA LEU A 99 10.76 6.30 0.96
C LEU A 99 11.63 5.12 1.39
N LEU A 100 12.85 5.07 0.85
CA LEU A 100 13.83 4.07 1.27
C LEU A 100 14.25 4.34 2.72
N THR A 101 13.99 3.35 3.55
CA THR A 101 14.18 3.42 5.01
C THR A 101 15.17 2.35 5.43
N VAL A 102 16.29 2.77 6.01
CA VAL A 102 17.39 1.89 6.41
C VAL A 102 17.38 1.71 7.93
N ARG A 103 17.25 0.48 8.38
CA ARG A 103 17.43 0.11 9.79
C ARG A 103 18.78 -0.58 9.97
N SER A 104 19.63 0.01 10.76
CA SER A 104 20.99 -0.47 11.03
C SER A 104 21.36 -0.32 12.50
N LYS A 105 22.44 -0.97 12.90
CA LYS A 105 23.06 -0.71 14.22
C LYS A 105 24.13 0.37 14.08
N ASP A 106 24.21 1.24 15.06
CA ASP A 106 25.32 2.17 15.21
C ASP A 106 26.54 1.48 15.87
N ASN A 107 27.59 2.26 16.13
CA ASN A 107 28.84 1.77 16.75
C ASN A 107 28.66 1.30 18.21
N HIS A 108 27.55 1.61 18.83
CA HIS A 108 27.19 1.19 20.18
C HIS A 108 26.24 -0.01 20.19
N GLY A 109 25.83 -0.49 18.99
CA GLY A 109 24.88 -1.59 18.83
C GLY A 109 23.41 -1.18 18.89
N GLU A 110 23.12 0.11 19.04
CA GLU A 110 21.76 0.65 19.07
C GLU A 110 21.17 0.70 17.68
N ILE A 111 19.86 0.36 17.57
CA ILE A 111 19.16 0.37 16.30
C ILE A 111 18.79 1.79 15.91
N GLN A 112 19.27 2.21 14.74
CA GLN A 112 18.93 3.48 14.13
C GLN A 112 18.10 3.29 12.87
N THR A 113 17.20 4.26 12.61
CA THR A 113 16.40 4.32 11.40
C THR A 113 16.78 5.58 10.64
N ASN A 114 17.30 5.41 9.43
CA ASN A 114 17.70 6.48 8.53
C ASN A 114 16.86 6.44 7.25
N PHE A 115 16.75 7.58 6.58
CA PHE A 115 15.94 7.74 5.39
C PHE A 115 16.78 8.27 4.24
N CYS A 116 16.59 7.72 3.05
CA CYS A 116 17.08 8.35 1.83
C CYS A 116 16.15 9.52 1.42
N GLU A 117 16.58 10.32 0.45
CA GLU A 117 15.68 11.26 -0.20
C GLU A 117 14.50 10.51 -0.84
N PRO A 118 13.27 11.08 -0.82
CA PRO A 118 12.11 10.41 -1.39
C PRO A 118 12.28 10.21 -2.90
N ILE A 119 11.85 9.04 -3.36
CA ILE A 119 11.80 8.70 -4.78
C ILE A 119 10.37 8.92 -5.27
N GLY A 120 10.19 9.84 -6.21
CA GLY A 120 8.96 9.98 -6.95
C GLY A 120 8.92 8.99 -8.11
N HIS A 121 7.73 8.54 -8.48
CA HIS A 121 7.57 7.67 -9.64
C HIS A 121 6.22 7.90 -10.33
N ARG A 122 6.18 7.54 -11.60
CA ARG A 122 4.98 7.56 -12.41
C ARG A 122 4.68 6.15 -12.89
N GLN A 123 3.44 5.75 -12.71
CA GLN A 123 2.92 4.49 -13.22
C GLN A 123 1.83 4.78 -14.26
N GLU A 124 1.76 3.94 -15.29
CA GLU A 124 0.67 3.95 -16.27
C GLU A 124 0.12 2.53 -16.41
N SER A 125 -1.17 2.37 -16.23
CA SER A 125 -1.86 1.07 -16.32
C SER A 125 -1.26 -0.03 -15.42
N GLY A 126 -0.59 0.36 -14.31
CA GLY A 126 0.08 -0.54 -13.39
C GLY A 126 1.54 -0.84 -13.72
N ASP A 127 2.05 -0.31 -14.85
CA ASP A 127 3.45 -0.42 -15.23
C ASP A 127 4.25 0.79 -14.76
N TYR A 128 5.45 0.50 -14.25
CA TYR A 128 6.41 1.51 -13.80
C TYR A 128 7.08 2.17 -15.01
N ILE A 129 6.84 3.47 -15.22
CA ILE A 129 7.32 4.18 -16.41
C ILE A 129 8.62 4.93 -16.14
N GLU A 130 8.65 5.71 -15.06
CA GLU A 130 9.82 6.49 -14.69
C GLU A 130 9.88 6.74 -13.18
N SER A 131 11.08 7.01 -12.68
CA SER A 131 11.32 7.46 -11.32
C SER A 131 12.41 8.53 -11.29
N TRP A 132 12.36 9.37 -10.27
CA TRP A 132 13.34 10.41 -10.02
C TRP A 132 13.62 10.58 -8.53
N GLN A 133 14.80 11.09 -8.20
CA GLN A 133 15.22 11.35 -6.82
C GLN A 133 16.11 12.61 -6.79
N PRO A 134 15.85 13.57 -5.92
CA PRO A 134 14.77 13.60 -4.92
C PRO A 134 13.41 13.97 -5.54
N GLN A 135 12.31 13.49 -4.92
CA GLN A 135 10.98 14.04 -5.14
C GLN A 135 10.83 15.31 -4.31
N PRO A 136 10.60 16.48 -4.91
CA PRO A 136 10.27 17.69 -4.14
C PRO A 136 8.97 17.52 -3.35
N MET A 137 9.01 17.81 -2.06
CA MET A 137 7.87 17.67 -1.15
C MET A 137 7.76 18.86 -0.22
N LYS A 138 6.55 19.13 0.28
CA LYS A 138 6.38 20.01 1.44
C LYS A 138 7.03 19.37 2.67
N ILE A 139 7.60 20.18 3.54
CA ILE A 139 8.33 19.69 4.71
C ILE A 139 7.42 18.92 5.68
N GLU A 140 6.15 19.32 5.79
CA GLU A 140 5.14 18.68 6.62
C GLU A 140 4.85 17.24 6.12
N ALA A 141 4.64 17.08 4.80
CA ALA A 141 4.42 15.78 4.17
C ALA A 141 5.66 14.89 4.28
N LEU A 142 6.86 15.44 4.10
CA LEU A 142 8.12 14.71 4.26
C LEU A 142 8.30 14.19 5.69
N ASN A 143 8.06 15.05 6.69
CA ASN A 143 8.16 14.67 8.09
C ASN A 143 7.14 13.59 8.46
N GLN A 144 5.89 13.74 8.01
CA GLN A 144 4.86 12.72 8.21
C GLN A 144 5.22 11.40 7.54
N SER A 145 5.77 11.43 6.32
CA SER A 145 6.25 10.25 5.61
C SER A 145 7.33 9.51 6.39
N LYS A 146 8.30 10.22 6.96
CA LYS A 146 9.36 9.66 7.82
C LYS A 146 8.79 9.03 9.10
N ILE A 147 7.81 9.68 9.74
CA ILE A 147 7.14 9.15 10.94
C ILE A 147 6.41 7.83 10.59
N ILE A 148 5.67 7.78 9.49
CA ILE A 148 4.95 6.59 9.05
C ILE A 148 5.95 5.47 8.73
N ALA A 149 6.97 5.74 7.92
CA ALA A 149 7.97 4.77 7.53
C ALA A 149 8.72 4.19 8.74
N LYS A 150 9.08 5.04 9.70
CA LYS A 150 9.70 4.59 10.96
C LYS A 150 8.79 3.64 11.73
N LYS A 151 7.54 4.04 11.98
CA LYS A 151 6.57 3.21 12.71
C LYS A 151 6.37 1.84 12.07
N VAL A 152 6.18 1.80 10.74
CA VAL A 152 5.95 0.56 10.01
C VAL A 152 7.18 -0.35 10.07
N THR A 153 8.37 0.18 9.79
CA THR A 153 9.59 -0.62 9.77
C THR A 153 10.04 -1.07 11.16
N GLU A 154 9.78 -0.29 12.21
CA GLU A 154 9.99 -0.70 13.60
C GLU A 154 9.06 -1.85 13.99
N ALA A 155 7.79 -1.78 13.62
CA ALA A 155 6.81 -2.83 13.90
C ALA A 155 7.10 -4.13 13.14
N LEU A 156 7.63 -4.04 11.93
CA LEU A 156 8.10 -5.21 11.15
C LEU A 156 9.34 -5.83 11.77
N GLY A 157 10.16 -5.04 12.45
CA GLY A 157 11.42 -5.48 13.03
C GLY A 157 12.51 -5.73 11.98
N GLY A 158 13.59 -6.37 12.40
CA GLY A 158 14.74 -6.66 11.53
C GLY A 158 15.63 -5.46 11.25
N LEU A 159 16.71 -5.71 10.53
CA LEU A 159 17.66 -4.72 10.02
C LEU A 159 17.73 -4.86 8.50
N GLY A 160 17.96 -3.77 7.80
CA GLY A 160 18.08 -3.76 6.34
C GLY A 160 17.42 -2.55 5.70
N LEU A 161 17.17 -2.67 4.41
CA LEU A 161 16.53 -1.66 3.59
C LEU A 161 15.06 -2.03 3.38
N PHE A 162 14.18 -1.05 3.57
CA PHE A 162 12.75 -1.15 3.33
C PHE A 162 12.32 -0.09 2.33
N GLY A 163 11.53 -0.47 1.34
CA GLY A 163 10.83 0.45 0.44
C GLY A 163 9.43 0.72 1.00
N VAL A 164 9.18 1.91 1.54
CA VAL A 164 7.86 2.30 2.05
C VAL A 164 7.16 3.17 1.03
N GLU A 165 6.04 2.69 0.49
CA GLU A 165 5.25 3.39 -0.52
C GLU A 165 4.13 4.20 0.13
N LEU A 166 4.03 5.46 -0.30
CA LEU A 166 3.14 6.45 0.30
C LEU A 166 2.46 7.30 -0.78
N PHE A 167 1.16 7.57 -0.59
CA PHE A 167 0.42 8.54 -1.39
C PHE A 167 0.41 9.90 -0.68
N ILE A 168 0.60 10.96 -1.46
CA ILE A 168 0.72 12.33 -0.96
C ILE A 168 -0.34 13.22 -1.61
N LYS A 169 -1.09 13.97 -0.77
CA LYS A 169 -1.98 15.04 -1.23
C LYS A 169 -1.86 16.25 -0.32
N GLY A 170 -1.24 17.32 -0.82
CA GLY A 170 -0.91 18.47 0.01
C GLY A 170 0.00 18.07 1.16
N ASP A 171 -0.49 18.19 2.39
CA ASP A 171 0.22 17.79 3.61
C ASP A 171 -0.19 16.40 4.13
N ASN A 172 -1.22 15.79 3.52
CA ASN A 172 -1.73 14.49 3.93
C ASN A 172 -0.92 13.35 3.31
N VAL A 173 -0.67 12.31 4.11
CA VAL A 173 0.11 11.14 3.74
C VAL A 173 -0.66 9.88 4.10
N TRP A 174 -0.79 8.96 3.13
CA TRP A 174 -1.38 7.63 3.33
C TRP A 174 -0.36 6.55 3.03
N PHE A 175 -0.31 5.56 3.89
CA PHE A 175 0.48 4.36 3.67
C PHE A 175 -0.16 3.48 2.60
N SER A 176 0.64 3.06 1.63
CA SER A 176 0.26 2.14 0.57
C SER A 176 0.80 0.73 0.81
N GLU A 177 2.11 0.56 0.74
CA GLU A 177 2.76 -0.76 0.84
C GLU A 177 4.17 -0.64 1.45
N VAL A 178 4.76 -1.77 1.83
CA VAL A 178 6.16 -1.88 2.25
C VAL A 178 6.78 -3.17 1.73
N SER A 179 7.99 -3.07 1.20
CA SER A 179 8.79 -4.19 0.67
C SER A 179 10.18 -4.25 1.33
#